data_304f8d3d9ee7c2274f856503d4e34c39
#
_entry.id   304f8d3d9ee7c2274f856503d4e34c39
#
_cell.length_a   1.000
_cell.length_b   1.000
_cell.length_c   1.000
_cell.angle_alpha   90.00
_cell.angle_beta   90.00
_cell.angle_gamma   90.00
#
_symmetry.space_group_name_H-M   'P 1'
#
loop_
_entity.id
_entity.type
_entity.pdbx_description
1 polymer ?
#
loop_
_entity_poly.entity_id
_entity_poly.type
_entity_poly.pdbx_seq_one_letter_code
_entity_poly.pdbx_strand_id
1 'polypeptide(L)'
;MAKIIEMPSSPNFTKSEFTLSRTVGITVSPFSGKQKTQEFDNVFWTATVSLPPMRRSQAVNWQAFLLNCKGPINHFQFADPDALVNTGTWNHNFLKGEQRATNNSVTLSFSGSTITAGASTFGALVEGDFITVSGAVNEANNGTHKINAVDSNTVIVTSSILTTESNTASCKVNQNIKGSEALSLQATTNTATGTIKKGDYLGLLGSASDTSAEPIQYVMAVEYATLTTQSGDKDNISVAIQPKLRSDFAGKYVRFANPKGTFRLISNEVSWSADRLSNYGISFAIQEVI
;
A
#
# COMPACT_ATOMS: atom_id res chain seq x y z
N MET A 1 24.96 6.33 -6.52
CA MET A 1 23.49 6.19 -6.61
C MET A 1 23.17 4.72 -6.80
N ALA A 2 22.16 4.21 -6.10
CA ALA A 2 21.60 2.89 -6.35
C ALA A 2 21.08 2.80 -7.79
N LYS A 3 21.26 1.64 -8.42
CA LYS A 3 20.75 1.37 -9.77
C LYS A 3 19.66 0.32 -9.67
N ILE A 4 18.69 0.39 -10.57
CA ILE A 4 17.74 -0.72 -10.75
C ILE A 4 18.37 -1.73 -11.69
N ILE A 5 18.45 -2.97 -11.20
CA ILE A 5 19.00 -4.11 -11.93
C ILE A 5 17.82 -4.95 -12.42
N GLU A 6 17.84 -5.32 -13.67
CA GLU A 6 16.85 -6.19 -14.26
C GLU A 6 17.03 -7.63 -13.73
N MET A 7 15.96 -8.22 -13.21
CA MET A 7 15.96 -9.56 -12.68
C MET A 7 15.69 -10.58 -13.81
N PRO A 8 16.43 -11.71 -13.86
CA PRO A 8 16.16 -12.76 -14.83
C PRO A 8 14.71 -13.29 -14.69
N SER A 9 14.08 -13.58 -15.81
CA SER A 9 12.69 -14.10 -15.85
C SER A 9 12.61 -15.64 -15.90
N SER A 10 13.74 -16.33 -16.06
CA SER A 10 13.80 -17.79 -16.18
C SER A 10 15.05 -18.36 -15.48
N PRO A 11 14.90 -19.53 -14.79
CA PRO A 11 13.63 -20.17 -14.42
C PRO A 11 12.85 -19.35 -13.37
N ASN A 12 11.55 -19.62 -13.27
CA ASN A 12 10.70 -19.06 -12.22
C ASN A 12 11.04 -19.63 -10.85
N PHE A 13 10.60 -18.96 -9.79
CA PHE A 13 10.77 -19.40 -8.41
C PHE A 13 9.98 -20.67 -8.12
N THR A 14 10.55 -21.56 -7.32
CA THR A 14 9.86 -22.74 -6.76
C THR A 14 9.18 -22.43 -5.44
N LYS A 15 9.67 -21.42 -4.73
CA LYS A 15 9.15 -21.02 -3.43
C LYS A 15 9.37 -19.53 -3.24
N SER A 16 8.33 -18.85 -2.76
CA SER A 16 8.38 -17.50 -2.25
C SER A 16 7.68 -17.45 -0.90
N GLU A 17 8.30 -16.84 0.09
CA GLU A 17 7.74 -16.61 1.42
C GLU A 17 7.75 -15.13 1.70
N PHE A 18 6.58 -14.50 1.63
CA PHE A 18 6.41 -13.09 1.94
C PHE A 18 6.07 -12.88 3.40
N THR A 19 6.69 -11.89 4.01
CA THR A 19 6.44 -11.46 5.40
C THR A 19 6.33 -9.95 5.45
N LEU A 20 5.26 -9.44 6.07
CA LEU A 20 5.13 -8.03 6.40
C LEU A 20 5.72 -7.80 7.79
N SER A 21 6.87 -7.14 7.85
CA SER A 21 7.54 -6.79 9.10
C SER A 21 6.98 -5.50 9.65
N ARG A 22 6.63 -5.49 10.95
CA ARG A 22 6.12 -4.32 11.69
C ARG A 22 6.94 -4.12 12.95
N THR A 23 7.18 -2.88 13.31
CA THR A 23 7.78 -2.53 14.60
C THR A 23 6.69 -1.99 15.51
N VAL A 24 6.40 -2.72 16.59
CA VAL A 24 5.40 -2.34 17.59
C VAL A 24 6.07 -2.30 18.96
N GLY A 25 5.98 -1.16 19.63
CA GLY A 25 6.36 -1.01 21.04
C GLY A 25 5.21 -1.41 21.95
N ILE A 26 5.49 -2.27 22.94
CA ILE A 26 4.50 -2.67 23.94
C ILE A 26 5.07 -2.29 25.31
N THR A 27 4.34 -1.44 26.05
CA THR A 27 4.66 -1.08 27.42
C THR A 27 3.57 -1.61 28.35
N VAL A 28 3.98 -2.33 29.38
CA VAL A 28 3.08 -2.89 30.39
C VAL A 28 3.29 -2.17 31.72
N SER A 29 2.22 -1.67 32.32
CA SER A 29 2.27 -1.07 33.66
C SER A 29 2.53 -2.16 34.71
N PRO A 30 3.59 -2.09 35.50
CA PRO A 30 3.87 -3.09 36.55
C PRO A 30 2.86 -3.08 37.68
N PHE A 31 2.10 -1.98 37.84
CA PHE A 31 1.13 -1.84 38.93
C PHE A 31 -0.28 -2.27 38.55
N SER A 32 -0.71 -2.06 37.30
CA SER A 32 -2.08 -2.31 36.87
C SER A 32 -2.20 -3.40 35.80
N GLY A 33 -1.08 -3.89 35.26
CA GLY A 33 -1.08 -4.84 34.14
C GLY A 33 -1.60 -4.26 32.83
N LYS A 34 -2.01 -2.98 32.81
CA LYS A 34 -2.49 -2.33 31.57
C LYS A 34 -1.36 -2.23 30.55
N GLN A 35 -1.70 -2.57 29.30
CA GLN A 35 -0.79 -2.50 28.17
C GLN A 35 -1.06 -1.25 27.33
N LYS A 36 -0.01 -0.57 26.91
CA LYS A 36 -0.03 0.48 25.88
C LYS A 36 0.78 -0.02 24.70
N THR A 37 0.18 -0.04 23.53
CA THR A 37 0.84 -0.40 22.27
C THR A 37 1.07 0.86 21.44
N GLN A 38 2.22 0.93 20.78
CA GLN A 38 2.55 2.00 19.85
C GLN A 38 3.12 1.37 18.58
N GLU A 39 2.50 1.64 17.43
CA GLU A 39 3.01 1.26 16.12
C GLU A 39 4.00 2.33 15.63
N PHE A 40 5.12 1.88 15.09
CA PHE A 40 6.11 2.74 14.43
C PHE A 40 5.94 2.67 12.91
N ASP A 41 6.35 3.72 12.21
CA ASP A 41 6.22 3.83 10.75
C ASP A 41 7.11 2.86 9.94
N ASN A 42 7.93 2.06 10.63
CA ASN A 42 8.84 1.10 10.01
C ASN A 42 8.09 -0.21 9.67
N VAL A 43 7.32 -0.19 8.58
CA VAL A 43 6.58 -1.34 8.06
C VAL A 43 7.02 -1.59 6.62
N PHE A 44 7.48 -2.82 6.32
CA PHE A 44 7.98 -3.18 5.00
C PHE A 44 7.83 -4.67 4.72
N TRP A 45 7.80 -5.01 3.44
CA TRP A 45 7.81 -6.39 2.99
C TRP A 45 9.22 -6.98 2.99
N THR A 46 9.32 -8.21 3.46
CA THR A 46 10.48 -9.07 3.23
C THR A 46 10.03 -10.33 2.51
N ALA A 47 10.90 -10.91 1.72
CA ALA A 47 10.61 -12.23 1.15
C ALA A 47 11.86 -13.10 1.09
N THR A 48 11.68 -14.41 1.26
CA THR A 48 12.69 -15.40 0.96
C THR A 48 12.25 -16.16 -0.27
N VAL A 49 13.11 -16.21 -1.27
CA VAL A 49 12.83 -16.83 -2.56
C VAL A 49 13.84 -17.93 -2.86
N SER A 50 13.36 -19.02 -3.46
CA SER A 50 14.20 -20.13 -3.89
C SER A 50 13.93 -20.48 -5.34
N LEU A 51 15.01 -20.77 -6.06
CA LEU A 51 14.95 -21.18 -7.46
C LEU A 51 15.03 -22.71 -7.56
N PRO A 52 14.49 -23.31 -8.63
CA PRO A 52 14.65 -24.75 -8.86
C PRO A 52 16.13 -25.09 -9.08
N PRO A 53 16.55 -26.32 -8.80
CA PRO A 53 17.84 -26.81 -9.25
C PRO A 53 17.97 -26.62 -10.76
N MET A 54 19.05 -25.96 -11.20
CA MET A 54 19.21 -25.57 -12.59
C MET A 54 20.61 -25.88 -13.10
N ARG A 55 20.74 -26.06 -14.40
CA ARG A 55 22.05 -26.26 -15.06
C ARG A 55 22.84 -24.93 -15.07
N ARG A 56 24.15 -25.03 -15.20
CA ARG A 56 25.06 -23.89 -15.21
C ARG A 56 24.66 -22.79 -16.21
N SER A 57 24.16 -23.13 -17.40
CA SER A 57 23.74 -22.16 -18.41
C SER A 57 22.60 -21.23 -17.94
N GLN A 58 21.73 -21.73 -17.06
CA GLN A 58 20.66 -20.91 -16.45
C GLN A 58 21.15 -20.20 -15.19
N ALA A 59 21.95 -20.91 -14.38
CA ALA A 59 22.47 -20.38 -13.11
C ALA A 59 23.34 -19.13 -13.28
N VAL A 60 24.11 -19.05 -14.36
CA VAL A 60 25.01 -17.91 -14.65
C VAL A 60 24.26 -16.58 -14.70
N ASN A 61 23.05 -16.55 -15.26
CA ASN A 61 22.26 -15.31 -15.32
C ASN A 61 21.87 -14.86 -13.92
N TRP A 62 21.41 -15.78 -13.07
CA TRP A 62 21.06 -15.49 -11.68
C TRP A 62 22.27 -15.12 -10.84
N GLN A 63 23.40 -15.79 -11.03
CA GLN A 63 24.66 -15.44 -10.36
C GLN A 63 25.10 -14.03 -10.74
N ALA A 64 25.09 -13.70 -12.05
CA ALA A 64 25.42 -12.36 -12.53
C ALA A 64 24.47 -11.27 -11.98
N PHE A 65 23.17 -11.57 -11.92
CA PHE A 65 22.18 -10.68 -11.29
C PHE A 65 22.51 -10.41 -9.83
N LEU A 66 22.68 -11.47 -9.03
CA LEU A 66 22.98 -11.34 -7.60
C LEU A 66 24.29 -10.58 -7.34
N LEU A 67 25.34 -10.84 -8.14
CA LEU A 67 26.58 -10.09 -8.03
C LEU A 67 26.41 -8.62 -8.42
N ASN A 68 25.58 -8.31 -9.43
CA ASN A 68 25.27 -6.94 -9.84
C ASN A 68 24.44 -6.18 -8.81
N CYS A 69 23.67 -6.88 -7.98
CA CYS A 69 22.97 -6.25 -6.85
C CYS A 69 23.95 -5.65 -5.83
N LYS A 70 25.18 -6.16 -5.73
CA LYS A 70 26.22 -5.69 -4.80
C LYS A 70 25.73 -5.65 -3.35
N GLY A 71 25.11 -6.76 -2.91
CA GLY A 71 24.40 -6.79 -1.64
C GLY A 71 23.18 -5.84 -1.65
N PRO A 72 22.96 -5.07 -0.61
CA PRO A 72 21.80 -4.16 -0.52
C PRO A 72 21.94 -2.84 -1.27
N ILE A 73 23.01 -2.63 -2.07
CA ILE A 73 23.29 -1.34 -2.71
C ILE A 73 22.34 -1.08 -3.88
N ASN A 74 22.22 -2.05 -4.79
CA ASN A 74 21.38 -1.91 -5.96
C ASN A 74 20.00 -2.52 -5.71
N HIS A 75 19.01 -2.01 -6.39
CA HIS A 75 17.61 -2.38 -6.26
C HIS A 75 17.14 -3.17 -7.47
N PHE A 76 16.01 -3.84 -7.36
CA PHE A 76 15.33 -4.50 -8.45
C PHE A 76 13.82 -4.53 -8.18
N GLN A 77 13.04 -4.69 -9.23
CA GLN A 77 11.59 -4.80 -9.10
C GLN A 77 11.20 -6.26 -8.87
N PHE A 78 10.39 -6.50 -7.84
CA PHE A 78 9.91 -7.83 -7.49
C PHE A 78 8.43 -7.79 -7.15
N ALA A 79 7.73 -8.88 -7.42
CA ALA A 79 6.35 -9.13 -7.06
C ALA A 79 6.21 -10.56 -6.52
N ASP A 80 5.15 -10.84 -5.79
CA ASP A 80 4.81 -12.20 -5.43
C ASP A 80 4.51 -12.99 -6.70
N PRO A 81 5.25 -14.07 -7.00
CA PRO A 81 5.07 -14.84 -8.22
C PRO A 81 3.66 -15.43 -8.39
N ASP A 82 2.98 -15.72 -7.28
CA ASP A 82 1.62 -16.28 -7.30
C ASP A 82 0.53 -15.20 -7.41
N ALA A 83 0.90 -13.93 -7.24
CA ALA A 83 -0.03 -12.81 -7.22
C ALA A 83 0.23 -11.77 -8.33
N LEU A 84 0.75 -12.20 -9.46
CA LEU A 84 0.98 -11.33 -10.62
C LEU A 84 -0.32 -10.89 -11.30
N VAL A 85 -1.39 -11.65 -11.11
CA VAL A 85 -2.72 -11.37 -11.63
C VAL A 85 -3.66 -11.17 -10.45
N ASN A 86 -4.32 -10.03 -10.41
CA ASN A 86 -5.32 -9.74 -9.38
C ASN A 86 -6.50 -10.70 -9.50
N THR A 87 -7.05 -11.11 -8.36
CA THR A 87 -8.20 -12.03 -8.29
C THR A 87 -9.52 -11.31 -8.52
N GLY A 88 -9.53 -9.99 -8.46
CA GLY A 88 -10.64 -9.14 -8.82
C GLY A 88 -10.90 -9.10 -10.33
N THR A 89 -12.04 -8.51 -10.70
CA THR A 89 -12.46 -8.39 -12.12
C THR A 89 -12.06 -7.05 -12.74
N TRP A 90 -11.04 -6.41 -12.15
CA TRP A 90 -10.58 -5.09 -12.59
C TRP A 90 -10.03 -5.14 -14.02
N ASN A 91 -10.50 -4.25 -14.89
CA ASN A 91 -10.17 -4.25 -16.32
C ASN A 91 -9.13 -3.19 -16.74
N HIS A 92 -8.58 -2.43 -15.80
CA HIS A 92 -7.54 -1.44 -16.08
C HIS A 92 -6.21 -1.81 -15.44
N ASN A 93 -5.12 -1.52 -16.14
CA ASN A 93 -3.77 -1.76 -15.62
C ASN A 93 -3.33 -0.70 -14.59
N PHE A 94 -3.88 0.51 -14.70
CA PHE A 94 -3.51 1.66 -13.87
C PHE A 94 -4.72 2.48 -13.44
N LEU A 95 -4.66 3.00 -12.22
CA LEU A 95 -5.54 4.03 -11.68
C LEU A 95 -4.71 5.18 -11.13
N LYS A 96 -5.35 6.32 -10.92
CA LYS A 96 -4.73 7.52 -10.39
C LYS A 96 -5.24 7.81 -8.99
N GLY A 97 -4.34 8.17 -8.07
CA GLY A 97 -4.74 8.65 -6.74
C GLY A 97 -5.54 9.95 -6.85
N GLU A 98 -6.72 9.98 -6.26
CA GLU A 98 -7.63 11.12 -6.28
C GLU A 98 -7.84 11.67 -4.87
N GLN A 99 -8.08 12.97 -4.75
CA GLN A 99 -8.45 13.64 -3.50
C GLN A 99 -9.78 14.34 -3.69
N ARG A 100 -10.88 13.70 -3.32
CA ARG A 100 -12.23 14.25 -3.38
C ARG A 100 -12.60 15.05 -2.13
N ALA A 101 -11.92 14.82 -1.03
CA ALA A 101 -12.00 15.63 0.17
C ALA A 101 -10.60 16.05 0.58
N THR A 102 -10.36 17.34 0.57
CA THR A 102 -9.10 17.95 1.02
C THR A 102 -9.42 19.24 1.74
N ASN A 103 -9.19 19.25 3.04
CA ASN A 103 -9.29 20.46 3.86
C ASN A 103 -8.19 20.41 4.93
N ASN A 104 -7.28 21.36 4.84
CA ASN A 104 -6.11 21.42 5.73
C ASN A 104 -6.34 22.27 6.98
N SER A 105 -7.53 22.86 7.13
CA SER A 105 -7.90 23.62 8.33
C SER A 105 -9.42 23.72 8.42
N VAL A 106 -10.03 22.76 9.09
CA VAL A 106 -11.49 22.70 9.29
C VAL A 106 -11.81 22.46 10.76
N THR A 107 -12.89 23.05 11.24
CA THR A 107 -13.43 22.73 12.56
C THR A 107 -14.23 21.44 12.46
N LEU A 108 -13.90 20.44 13.27
CA LEU A 108 -14.59 19.17 13.32
C LEU A 108 -15.24 18.94 14.69
N SER A 109 -16.38 18.27 14.68
CA SER A 109 -17.02 17.70 15.85
C SER A 109 -17.26 16.20 15.63
N PHE A 110 -17.11 15.43 16.68
CA PHE A 110 -17.22 13.96 16.66
C PHE A 110 -18.28 13.53 17.67
N SER A 111 -19.19 12.66 17.26
CA SER A 111 -20.22 12.11 18.15
C SER A 111 -20.68 10.74 17.66
N GLY A 112 -20.49 9.69 18.49
CA GLY A 112 -20.83 8.33 18.11
C GLY A 112 -20.05 7.87 16.87
N SER A 113 -20.70 7.73 15.72
CA SER A 113 -20.06 7.44 14.43
C SER A 113 -20.09 8.62 13.45
N THR A 114 -20.52 9.81 13.90
CA THR A 114 -20.73 10.98 13.05
C THR A 114 -19.57 11.95 13.17
N ILE A 115 -19.11 12.46 12.00
CA ILE A 115 -18.19 13.57 11.88
C ILE A 115 -18.94 14.73 11.25
N THR A 116 -18.92 15.89 11.93
CA THR A 116 -19.53 17.14 11.44
C THR A 116 -18.43 18.16 11.20
N ALA A 117 -18.40 18.72 10.01
CA ALA A 117 -17.47 19.78 9.62
C ALA A 117 -18.14 21.15 9.68
N GLY A 118 -17.43 22.18 10.14
CA GLY A 118 -17.89 23.56 10.18
C GLY A 118 -17.97 24.22 8.80
N ALA A 119 -17.49 23.56 7.74
CA ALA A 119 -17.55 24.04 6.36
C ALA A 119 -17.83 22.86 5.42
N SER A 120 -18.30 23.17 4.19
CA SER A 120 -18.52 22.16 3.14
C SER A 120 -17.20 21.43 2.81
N THR A 121 -17.07 20.19 3.26
CA THR A 121 -15.85 19.38 3.15
C THR A 121 -16.12 18.03 2.49
N PHE A 122 -17.33 17.49 2.61
CA PHE A 122 -17.67 16.12 2.29
C PHE A 122 -18.51 15.93 1.02
N GLY A 123 -18.82 17.03 0.30
CA GLY A 123 -19.80 17.01 -0.80
C GLY A 123 -19.44 16.17 -2.01
N ALA A 124 -18.17 15.81 -2.20
CA ALA A 124 -17.73 14.93 -3.28
C ALA A 124 -17.50 13.47 -2.83
N LEU A 125 -17.74 13.16 -1.57
CA LEU A 125 -17.60 11.81 -1.01
C LEU A 125 -18.86 10.99 -1.21
N VAL A 126 -18.70 9.68 -1.23
CA VAL A 126 -19.80 8.71 -1.30
C VAL A 126 -19.60 7.61 -0.26
N GLU A 127 -20.64 6.82 -0.02
CA GLU A 127 -20.55 5.61 0.79
C GLU A 127 -19.45 4.67 0.27
N GLY A 128 -18.66 4.12 1.18
CA GLY A 128 -17.52 3.26 0.88
C GLY A 128 -16.19 3.99 0.70
N ASP A 129 -16.20 5.31 0.65
CA ASP A 129 -14.96 6.09 0.63
C ASP A 129 -14.24 6.06 1.99
N PHE A 130 -12.98 6.49 1.95
CA PHE A 130 -12.16 6.67 3.13
C PHE A 130 -11.65 8.10 3.21
N ILE A 131 -11.57 8.62 4.42
CA ILE A 131 -10.88 9.87 4.74
C ILE A 131 -9.85 9.62 5.82
N THR A 132 -8.82 10.43 5.87
CA THR A 132 -7.85 10.47 6.96
C THR A 132 -8.01 11.80 7.70
N VAL A 133 -8.33 11.70 8.98
CA VAL A 133 -8.47 12.84 9.91
C VAL A 133 -7.19 12.99 10.71
N SER A 134 -6.74 14.21 10.92
CA SER A 134 -5.66 14.54 11.83
C SER A 134 -5.89 15.89 12.50
N GLY A 135 -5.31 16.06 13.69
CA GLY A 135 -5.45 17.29 14.48
C GLY A 135 -6.66 17.31 15.41
N ALA A 136 -7.39 16.20 15.56
CA ALA A 136 -8.36 16.05 16.63
C ALA A 136 -7.63 15.99 17.98
N VAL A 137 -8.21 16.59 19.03
CA VAL A 137 -7.63 16.60 20.40
C VAL A 137 -7.61 15.20 20.97
N ASN A 138 -8.70 14.45 20.76
CA ASN A 138 -8.73 13.05 21.12
C ASN A 138 -8.04 12.22 20.03
N GLU A 139 -6.94 11.58 20.39
CA GLU A 139 -6.13 10.80 19.45
C GLU A 139 -6.91 9.65 18.80
N ALA A 140 -7.93 9.11 19.45
CA ALA A 140 -8.79 8.06 18.91
C ALA A 140 -9.65 8.51 17.72
N ASN A 141 -9.83 9.83 17.52
CA ASN A 141 -10.54 10.41 16.38
C ASN A 141 -9.62 10.67 15.18
N ASN A 142 -8.31 10.59 15.36
CA ASN A 142 -7.33 10.71 14.29
C ASN A 142 -7.14 9.35 13.58
N GLY A 143 -6.87 9.38 12.29
CA GLY A 143 -6.62 8.19 11.49
C GLY A 143 -7.54 8.07 10.28
N THR A 144 -7.55 6.88 9.68
CA THR A 144 -8.34 6.59 8.48
C THR A 144 -9.71 6.04 8.88
N HIS A 145 -10.78 6.68 8.39
CA HIS A 145 -12.17 6.31 8.64
C HIS A 145 -12.87 5.97 7.33
N LYS A 146 -13.58 4.84 7.32
CA LYS A 146 -14.47 4.44 6.22
C LYS A 146 -15.82 5.12 6.36
N ILE A 147 -16.35 5.62 5.27
CA ILE A 147 -17.64 6.32 5.23
C ILE A 147 -18.75 5.31 4.99
N ASN A 148 -19.73 5.30 5.86
CA ASN A 148 -20.95 4.49 5.73
C ASN A 148 -22.12 5.27 5.11
N ALA A 149 -22.14 6.59 5.31
CA ALA A 149 -23.14 7.47 4.68
C ALA A 149 -22.60 8.90 4.59
N VAL A 150 -23.06 9.63 3.61
CA VAL A 150 -22.86 11.07 3.48
C VAL A 150 -24.22 11.75 3.62
N ASP A 151 -24.49 12.30 4.80
CA ASP A 151 -25.78 12.92 5.10
C ASP A 151 -25.89 14.32 4.48
N SER A 152 -24.78 15.02 4.38
CA SER A 152 -24.71 16.35 3.76
C SER A 152 -23.24 16.71 3.40
N ASN A 153 -23.06 17.87 2.78
CA ASN A 153 -21.72 18.41 2.49
C ASN A 153 -20.85 18.64 3.73
N THR A 154 -21.45 18.63 4.92
CA THR A 154 -20.80 18.87 6.20
C THR A 154 -20.92 17.72 7.19
N VAL A 155 -21.69 16.68 6.89
CA VAL A 155 -21.96 15.58 7.82
C VAL A 155 -21.78 14.23 7.15
N ILE A 156 -20.93 13.41 7.75
CA ILE A 156 -20.74 12.01 7.35
C ILE A 156 -20.90 11.08 8.54
N VAL A 157 -21.32 9.86 8.24
CA VAL A 157 -21.33 8.74 9.18
C VAL A 157 -20.20 7.78 8.82
N THR A 158 -19.41 7.39 9.81
CA THR A 158 -18.28 6.47 9.63
C THR A 158 -18.57 5.09 10.19
N SER A 159 -17.78 4.09 9.81
CA SER A 159 -17.82 2.75 10.41
C SER A 159 -17.18 2.71 11.81
N SER A 160 -16.40 3.74 12.15
CA SER A 160 -15.67 3.82 13.42
C SER A 160 -16.56 4.40 14.53
N ILE A 161 -16.35 3.91 15.75
CA ILE A 161 -16.92 4.56 16.96
C ILE A 161 -15.92 5.64 17.39
N LEU A 162 -16.38 6.88 17.38
CA LEU A 162 -15.58 8.06 17.67
C LEU A 162 -15.80 8.52 19.12
N THR A 163 -14.80 9.12 19.69
CA THR A 163 -14.92 9.76 21.01
C THR A 163 -15.54 11.14 20.84
N THR A 164 -16.55 11.47 21.64
CA THR A 164 -17.24 12.76 21.58
C THR A 164 -16.26 13.90 21.79
N GLU A 165 -16.24 14.82 20.82
CA GLU A 165 -15.38 16.00 20.82
C GLU A 165 -16.08 17.12 20.05
N SER A 166 -16.11 18.32 20.62
CA SER A 166 -16.86 19.44 20.04
C SER A 166 -15.93 20.53 19.51
N ASN A 167 -16.19 20.97 18.30
CA ASN A 167 -15.61 22.18 17.70
C ASN A 167 -14.07 22.27 17.75
N THR A 168 -13.38 21.18 17.46
CA THR A 168 -11.91 21.19 17.37
C THR A 168 -11.50 21.93 16.11
N ALA A 169 -10.88 23.07 16.28
CA ALA A 169 -10.36 23.89 15.19
C ALA A 169 -9.08 23.32 14.59
N SER A 170 -8.81 23.67 13.32
CA SER A 170 -7.57 23.33 12.61
C SER A 170 -7.33 21.84 12.40
N CYS A 171 -8.39 21.03 12.43
CA CYS A 171 -8.32 19.66 11.97
C CYS A 171 -8.05 19.60 10.46
N LYS A 172 -7.51 18.49 10.01
CA LYS A 172 -7.31 18.20 8.59
C LYS A 172 -8.11 16.98 8.19
N VAL A 173 -8.71 17.06 7.01
CA VAL A 173 -9.39 15.94 6.35
C VAL A 173 -8.77 15.78 4.98
N ASN A 174 -8.17 14.64 4.71
CA ASN A 174 -7.48 14.39 3.46
C ASN A 174 -7.65 12.93 3.01
N GLN A 175 -7.37 12.68 1.74
CA GLN A 175 -7.25 11.35 1.17
C GLN A 175 -5.85 11.17 0.57
N ASN A 176 -5.37 9.93 0.46
CA ASN A 176 -4.08 9.61 -0.16
C ASN A 176 -2.87 10.37 0.42
N ILE A 177 -2.89 10.67 1.70
CA ILE A 177 -1.75 11.30 2.39
C ILE A 177 -0.92 10.24 3.13
N LYS A 178 0.30 10.59 3.48
CA LYS A 178 1.15 9.78 4.36
C LYS A 178 0.39 9.37 5.62
N GLY A 179 0.50 8.08 5.97
CA GLY A 179 -0.20 7.50 7.14
C GLY A 179 -1.62 7.02 6.86
N SER A 180 -2.19 7.28 5.69
CA SER A 180 -3.50 6.73 5.31
C SER A 180 -3.42 5.21 5.12
N GLU A 181 -4.42 4.50 5.64
CA GLU A 181 -4.60 3.05 5.48
C GLU A 181 -5.56 2.72 4.32
N ALA A 182 -5.84 3.70 3.48
CA ALA A 182 -6.68 3.52 2.31
C ALA A 182 -6.20 4.36 1.13
N LEU A 183 -6.55 3.91 -0.07
CA LEU A 183 -6.37 4.60 -1.33
C LEU A 183 -7.72 5.01 -1.87
N SER A 184 -7.86 6.28 -2.25
CA SER A 184 -8.95 6.79 -3.06
C SER A 184 -8.43 6.95 -4.49
N LEU A 185 -9.04 6.24 -5.43
CA LEU A 185 -8.52 6.08 -6.79
C LEU A 185 -9.58 6.48 -7.80
N GLN A 186 -9.14 7.05 -8.91
CA GLN A 186 -9.98 7.43 -10.03
C GLN A 186 -9.51 6.73 -11.30
N ALA A 187 -10.45 6.23 -12.09
CA ALA A 187 -10.18 5.70 -13.41
C ALA A 187 -9.78 6.82 -14.37
N THR A 188 -8.94 6.50 -15.35
CA THR A 188 -8.56 7.45 -16.40
C THR A 188 -9.67 7.61 -17.45
N THR A 189 -10.63 6.69 -17.47
CA THR A 189 -11.77 6.65 -18.41
C THR A 189 -13.06 6.33 -17.67
N ASN A 190 -14.21 6.68 -18.25
CA ASN A 190 -15.54 6.38 -17.68
C ASN A 190 -16.04 4.95 -18.01
N THR A 191 -15.18 4.07 -18.52
CA THR A 191 -15.48 2.69 -18.87
C THR A 191 -14.84 1.68 -17.93
N ALA A 192 -14.36 2.15 -16.79
CA ALA A 192 -13.78 1.27 -15.77
C ALA A 192 -14.89 0.38 -15.18
N THR A 193 -14.61 -0.90 -15.10
CA THR A 193 -15.49 -1.87 -14.46
C THR A 193 -14.67 -2.81 -13.61
N GLY A 194 -15.28 -3.35 -12.58
CA GLY A 194 -14.69 -4.42 -11.83
C GLY A 194 -14.55 -4.15 -10.35
N THR A 195 -13.83 -5.06 -9.71
CA THR A 195 -13.64 -5.11 -8.26
C THR A 195 -12.19 -5.37 -7.94
N ILE A 196 -11.73 -4.83 -6.83
CA ILE A 196 -10.46 -5.19 -6.18
C ILE A 196 -10.82 -6.11 -5.02
N LYS A 197 -10.21 -7.27 -4.95
CA LYS A 197 -10.48 -8.22 -3.88
C LYS A 197 -9.44 -8.12 -2.78
N LYS A 198 -9.86 -8.55 -1.61
CA LYS A 198 -8.96 -8.76 -0.48
C LYS A 198 -7.86 -9.73 -0.87
N GLY A 199 -6.60 -9.35 -0.62
CA GLY A 199 -5.42 -10.11 -1.00
C GLY A 199 -4.79 -9.69 -2.32
N ASP A 200 -5.46 -8.86 -3.13
CA ASP A 200 -4.86 -8.31 -4.35
C ASP A 200 -3.72 -7.35 -3.99
N TYR A 201 -2.58 -7.50 -4.64
CA TYR A 201 -1.45 -6.59 -4.47
C TYR A 201 -1.54 -5.41 -5.43
N LEU A 202 -0.96 -4.30 -5.00
CA LEU A 202 -0.96 -3.03 -5.69
C LEU A 202 0.45 -2.44 -5.68
N GLY A 203 0.95 -2.05 -6.84
CA GLY A 203 2.24 -1.35 -6.97
C GLY A 203 2.02 0.16 -7.04
N LEU A 204 2.44 0.90 -6.02
CA LEU A 204 2.33 2.37 -6.00
C LEU A 204 3.51 2.99 -6.72
N LEU A 205 3.27 3.76 -7.78
CA LEU A 205 4.31 4.38 -8.60
C LEU A 205 4.71 5.77 -8.08
N GLY A 206 5.97 6.13 -8.28
CA GLY A 206 6.51 7.42 -7.82
C GLY A 206 6.12 8.63 -8.67
N SER A 207 5.45 8.44 -9.80
CA SER A 207 5.15 9.50 -10.77
C SER A 207 3.67 9.73 -10.97
N ALA A 208 3.31 10.99 -11.25
CA ALA A 208 1.96 11.41 -11.62
C ALA A 208 1.71 11.40 -13.15
N SER A 209 2.76 11.29 -13.96
CA SER A 209 2.71 11.39 -15.42
C SER A 209 3.31 10.19 -16.15
N ASP A 210 3.99 9.29 -15.43
CA ASP A 210 4.71 8.17 -16.01
C ASP A 210 4.27 6.84 -15.36
N THR A 211 3.59 6.00 -16.14
CA THR A 211 3.16 4.66 -15.71
C THR A 211 4.30 3.63 -15.76
N SER A 212 5.44 3.98 -16.31
CA SER A 212 6.67 3.19 -16.29
C SER A 212 7.58 3.51 -15.10
N ALA A 213 7.20 4.52 -14.29
CA ALA A 213 7.95 4.94 -13.12
C ALA A 213 8.17 3.79 -12.13
N GLU A 214 9.25 3.92 -11.37
CA GLU A 214 9.60 2.94 -10.34
C GLU A 214 8.53 2.89 -9.24
N PRO A 215 8.17 1.68 -8.78
CA PRO A 215 7.30 1.54 -7.61
C PRO A 215 7.99 2.10 -6.35
N ILE A 216 7.27 2.94 -5.62
CA ILE A 216 7.74 3.52 -4.35
C ILE A 216 7.24 2.73 -3.14
N GLN A 217 6.19 1.94 -3.31
CA GLN A 217 5.63 1.13 -2.23
C GLN A 217 4.82 -0.04 -2.81
N TYR A 218 4.88 -1.18 -2.13
CA TYR A 218 4.10 -2.38 -2.43
C TYR A 218 3.08 -2.59 -1.32
N VAL A 219 1.80 -2.65 -1.67
CA VAL A 219 0.70 -2.76 -0.70
C VAL A 219 -0.27 -3.86 -1.11
N MET A 220 -1.04 -4.36 -0.14
CA MET A 220 -2.08 -5.35 -0.34
C MET A 220 -3.43 -4.76 0.03
N ALA A 221 -4.46 -5.03 -0.77
CA ALA A 221 -5.84 -4.73 -0.43
C ALA A 221 -6.31 -5.63 0.72
N VAL A 222 -6.83 -5.04 1.78
CA VAL A 222 -7.28 -5.78 2.98
C VAL A 222 -8.80 -5.87 3.07
N GLU A 223 -9.51 -5.15 2.22
CA GLU A 223 -10.96 -5.20 2.06
C GLU A 223 -11.34 -5.37 0.59
N TYR A 224 -12.58 -5.82 0.38
CA TYR A 224 -13.20 -5.83 -0.93
C TYR A 224 -13.63 -4.42 -1.32
N ALA A 225 -13.28 -3.99 -2.52
CA ALA A 225 -13.67 -2.69 -3.05
C ALA A 225 -14.39 -2.85 -4.39
N THR A 226 -15.51 -2.16 -4.53
CA THR A 226 -16.28 -2.08 -5.77
C THR A 226 -16.22 -0.67 -6.31
N LEU A 227 -16.21 -0.55 -7.62
CA LEU A 227 -16.28 0.72 -8.29
C LEU A 227 -17.61 1.41 -7.99
N THR A 228 -17.56 2.70 -7.68
CA THR A 228 -18.73 3.55 -7.57
C THR A 228 -18.74 4.53 -8.73
N THR A 229 -19.77 4.45 -9.57
CA THR A 229 -19.97 5.39 -10.68
C THR A 229 -20.59 6.66 -10.11
N GLN A 230 -19.91 7.80 -10.25
CA GLN A 230 -20.51 9.10 -9.99
C GLN A 230 -21.09 9.68 -11.28
N SER A 231 -22.32 10.19 -11.20
CA SER A 231 -22.98 10.83 -12.34
C SER A 231 -22.18 12.03 -12.85
N GLY A 232 -21.68 11.93 -14.07
CA GLY A 232 -20.97 12.99 -14.78
C GLY A 232 -19.46 13.04 -14.61
N ASP A 233 -18.89 12.22 -13.72
CA ASP A 233 -17.44 12.14 -13.46
C ASP A 233 -16.88 10.75 -13.76
N LYS A 234 -15.55 10.67 -13.70
CA LYS A 234 -14.80 9.42 -13.85
C LYS A 234 -15.11 8.48 -12.70
N ASP A 235 -15.10 7.20 -13.00
CA ASP A 235 -15.36 6.16 -12.03
C ASP A 235 -14.31 6.16 -10.90
N ASN A 236 -14.77 6.02 -9.67
CA ASN A 236 -13.94 6.06 -8.47
C ASN A 236 -14.00 4.73 -7.73
N ILE A 237 -12.90 4.38 -7.08
CA ILE A 237 -12.82 3.23 -6.19
C ILE A 237 -11.97 3.58 -4.98
N SER A 238 -12.46 3.22 -3.80
CA SER A 238 -11.72 3.37 -2.56
C SER A 238 -11.40 2.01 -1.97
N VAL A 239 -10.15 1.76 -1.60
CA VAL A 239 -9.67 0.47 -1.13
C VAL A 239 -8.82 0.62 0.12
N ALA A 240 -9.13 -0.15 1.16
CA ALA A 240 -8.29 -0.27 2.34
C ALA A 240 -7.04 -1.09 2.02
N ILE A 241 -5.89 -0.63 2.48
CA ILE A 241 -4.57 -1.19 2.15
C ILE A 241 -3.71 -1.42 3.40
N GLN A 242 -2.77 -2.35 3.25
CA GLN A 242 -1.65 -2.53 4.18
C GLN A 242 -0.35 -2.78 3.40
N PRO A 243 0.77 -2.23 3.84
CA PRO A 243 0.96 -1.24 4.90
C PRO A 243 0.38 0.14 4.54
N LYS A 244 0.24 1.02 5.56
CA LYS A 244 -0.18 2.42 5.37
C LYS A 244 0.76 3.18 4.42
N LEU A 245 0.25 4.23 3.80
CA LEU A 245 1.02 5.05 2.87
C LEU A 245 2.23 5.69 3.55
N ARG A 246 3.41 5.52 2.96
CA ARG A 246 4.67 6.11 3.44
C ARG A 246 4.88 7.56 2.98
N SER A 247 4.20 7.95 1.92
CA SER A 247 4.25 9.30 1.36
C SER A 247 2.91 9.69 0.75
N ASP A 248 2.72 10.98 0.50
CA ASP A 248 1.54 11.49 -0.19
C ASP A 248 1.45 10.87 -1.59
N PHE A 249 0.25 10.42 -1.92
CA PHE A 249 -0.01 9.64 -3.14
C PHE A 249 -1.00 10.32 -4.10
N ALA A 250 -1.46 11.53 -3.79
CA ALA A 250 -2.36 12.28 -4.68
C ALA A 250 -1.77 12.46 -6.09
N GLY A 251 -2.57 12.19 -7.09
CA GLY A 251 -2.19 12.35 -8.49
C GLY A 251 -1.26 11.30 -9.07
N LYS A 252 -0.67 10.41 -8.28
CA LYS A 252 0.23 9.34 -8.73
C LYS A 252 -0.53 8.11 -9.20
N TYR A 253 0.15 7.21 -9.93
CA TYR A 253 -0.47 6.00 -10.47
C TYR A 253 -0.30 4.78 -9.56
N VAL A 254 -1.36 3.96 -9.52
CA VAL A 254 -1.34 2.58 -8.98
C VAL A 254 -1.32 1.61 -10.14
N ARG A 255 -0.44 0.62 -10.08
CA ARG A 255 -0.38 -0.50 -11.03
C ARG A 255 -1.09 -1.72 -10.44
N PHE A 256 -2.05 -2.26 -11.19
CA PHE A 256 -2.82 -3.46 -10.83
C PHE A 256 -2.34 -4.70 -11.58
N ALA A 257 -2.02 -4.57 -12.86
CA ALA A 257 -1.50 -5.69 -13.64
C ALA A 257 -0.01 -5.86 -13.37
N ASN A 258 0.39 -7.06 -12.96
CA ASN A 258 1.76 -7.38 -12.57
C ASN A 258 2.31 -6.34 -11.57
N PRO A 259 1.65 -6.19 -10.40
CA PRO A 259 2.04 -5.22 -9.40
C PRO A 259 3.43 -5.57 -8.87
N LYS A 260 4.32 -4.59 -8.80
CA LYS A 260 5.70 -4.77 -8.32
C LYS A 260 6.01 -3.78 -7.23
N GLY A 261 6.89 -4.17 -6.33
CA GLY A 261 7.60 -3.28 -5.41
C GLY A 261 9.07 -3.17 -5.78
N THR A 262 9.76 -2.19 -5.20
CA THR A 262 11.21 -2.05 -5.30
C THR A 262 11.86 -2.75 -4.10
N PHE A 263 12.73 -3.70 -4.38
CA PHE A 263 13.40 -4.54 -3.37
C PHE A 263 14.91 -4.47 -3.50
N ARG A 264 15.59 -4.85 -2.43
CA ARG A 264 17.04 -5.05 -2.36
C ARG A 264 17.37 -6.35 -1.64
N LEU A 265 18.57 -6.87 -1.81
CA LEU A 265 19.05 -7.98 -1.00
C LEU A 265 19.20 -7.56 0.46
N ILE A 266 18.92 -8.47 1.40
CA ILE A 266 19.15 -8.24 2.83
C ILE A 266 20.61 -8.48 3.17
N SER A 267 21.22 -9.53 2.58
CA SER A 267 22.59 -9.94 2.89
C SER A 267 23.62 -9.23 2.02
N ASN A 268 24.76 -8.92 2.61
CA ASN A 268 25.98 -8.52 1.89
C ASN A 268 26.65 -9.69 1.18
N GLU A 269 26.32 -10.92 1.59
CA GLU A 269 26.89 -12.14 1.06
C GLU A 269 25.94 -12.78 0.05
N VAL A 270 26.51 -13.26 -1.03
CA VAL A 270 25.83 -14.00 -2.07
C VAL A 270 26.41 -15.40 -2.13
N SER A 271 25.57 -16.42 -1.99
CA SER A 271 25.99 -17.81 -2.03
C SER A 271 25.09 -18.63 -2.97
N TRP A 272 25.65 -19.66 -3.52
CA TRP A 272 24.95 -20.69 -4.28
C TRP A 272 25.60 -22.05 -4.03
N SER A 273 24.85 -23.11 -4.18
CA SER A 273 25.35 -24.47 -4.11
C SER A 273 25.47 -25.08 -5.50
N ALA A 274 26.40 -26.00 -5.68
CA ALA A 274 26.48 -26.84 -6.87
C ALA A 274 26.67 -28.29 -6.45
N ASP A 275 25.87 -29.18 -6.99
CA ASP A 275 26.01 -30.61 -6.74
C ASP A 275 27.00 -31.29 -7.71
N ARG A 276 27.27 -32.59 -7.50
CA ARG A 276 28.17 -33.36 -8.35
C ARG A 276 27.69 -33.47 -9.81
N LEU A 277 26.40 -33.31 -10.05
CA LEU A 277 25.78 -33.37 -11.38
C LEU A 277 25.71 -31.99 -12.04
N SER A 278 26.39 -30.97 -11.47
CA SER A 278 26.36 -29.58 -11.91
C SER A 278 24.98 -28.93 -11.89
N ASN A 279 24.10 -29.34 -10.96
CA ASN A 279 22.90 -28.63 -10.67
C ASN A 279 23.17 -27.53 -9.61
N TYR A 280 22.74 -26.35 -9.89
CA TYR A 280 22.91 -25.16 -9.04
C TYR A 280 21.63 -24.89 -8.25
N GLY A 281 21.76 -24.73 -6.93
CA GLY A 281 20.70 -24.26 -6.05
C GLY A 281 20.98 -22.83 -5.63
N ILE A 282 20.00 -21.94 -5.78
CA ILE A 282 20.07 -20.53 -5.43
C ILE A 282 18.86 -20.18 -4.58
N SER A 283 19.11 -19.58 -3.42
CA SER A 283 18.07 -18.93 -2.59
C SER A 283 18.62 -17.63 -2.03
N PHE A 284 17.77 -16.64 -1.88
CA PHE A 284 18.15 -15.34 -1.32
C PHE A 284 16.97 -14.66 -0.64
N ALA A 285 17.29 -13.79 0.31
CA ALA A 285 16.32 -12.99 1.03
C ALA A 285 16.37 -11.54 0.57
N ILE A 286 15.19 -10.95 0.45
CA ILE A 286 14.98 -9.61 -0.07
C ILE A 286 14.13 -8.78 0.88
N GLN A 287 14.30 -7.48 0.82
CA GLN A 287 13.56 -6.49 1.60
C GLN A 287 13.11 -5.37 0.68
N GLU A 288 11.88 -4.91 0.89
CA GLU A 288 11.36 -3.71 0.23
C GLU A 288 12.20 -2.49 0.62
N VAL A 289 12.48 -1.64 -0.33
CA VAL A 289 13.18 -0.37 -0.12
C VAL A 289 12.21 0.65 0.47
N ILE A 290 12.64 1.28 1.57
CA ILE A 290 11.86 2.31 2.28
C ILE A 290 12.39 3.69 1.91
#